data_e2ccea1c64133c51ac2186d956cf23d7
#
_entry.id   e2ccea1c64133c51ac2186d956cf23d7
#
_cell.length_a   1.000
_cell.length_b   1.000
_cell.length_c   1.000
_cell.angle_alpha   90.00
_cell.angle_beta   90.00
_cell.angle_gamma   90.00
#
_symmetry.space_group_name_H-M   'P 1'
#
loop_
_entity.id
_entity.type
_entity.pdbx_description
1 polymer ?
#
loop_
_entity_poly.entity_id
_entity_poly.type
_entity_poly.pdbx_seq_one_letter_code
_entity_poly.pdbx_strand_id
1 'polypeptide(L)'
;SCYNTGDVSGAGSGVGGVAGSAVASKKGDTAGMAVLSSLYNRGDVTAQHTVGGIVGYAKMQTSENVAKLLNCTNHADVSGNLMVGGIVGTIDSQLIYQGSYTDDDLAKIANIKEADNDGLILCTAEVNDTTLQGKYFGGIAGYAEQSLIYDAASASGRAAQFSFDESKKTEYLKGKYVGGIVGYGNSTLVNNCSTEKDGYVLGSDYVGGIAGALGGNISEAIRADSVVAVTTNSSYVIGQTYVGGIVGQNEQNVTLKNCVNNGVAACYDRYVGGIVGYNEKDGMIYDCASYLSDYDSSIFNMIVDTWNARGDYAGGIAGYNDGQITFTAESQAITVKSVSSIVVGGSYVGGVAGFNDVNGSLDVHYTLIGGRIYAYGDCAGGGFGLNASTELLQQELTIKPGSVQGHYYVGGCIGANIVNLTADT
;
A
#
# COMPACT_ATOMS: atom_id res chain seq x y z
N SER A 1 12.69 -19.84 21.18
CA SER A 1 11.63 -18.85 21.40
C SER A 1 12.03 -17.89 22.51
N CYS A 2 11.71 -16.62 22.36
CA CYS A 2 11.88 -15.60 23.39
C CYS A 2 10.58 -14.83 23.55
N TYR A 3 10.29 -14.39 24.77
CA TYR A 3 9.04 -13.76 25.12
C TYR A 3 9.29 -12.52 25.98
N ASN A 4 8.78 -11.36 25.54
CA ASN A 4 8.82 -10.12 26.32
C ASN A 4 7.43 -9.73 26.81
N THR A 5 7.30 -9.36 28.06
CA THR A 5 6.06 -8.85 28.67
C THR A 5 6.23 -7.48 29.32
N GLY A 6 7.43 -6.98 29.40
CA GLY A 6 7.74 -5.69 30.00
C GLY A 6 7.87 -4.62 28.93
N ASP A 7 7.47 -3.39 29.26
CA ASP A 7 7.62 -2.25 28.38
C ASP A 7 9.10 -1.94 28.13
N VAL A 8 9.40 -1.56 26.88
CA VAL A 8 10.75 -1.20 26.45
C VAL A 8 10.76 0.23 25.94
N SER A 9 11.60 1.06 26.54
CA SER A 9 11.75 2.45 26.12
C SER A 9 13.20 2.83 25.87
N GLY A 10 13.43 3.62 24.84
CA GLY A 10 14.75 4.14 24.48
C GLY A 10 14.71 5.56 23.96
N ALA A 11 15.68 6.39 24.34
CA ALA A 11 15.78 7.77 23.86
C ALA A 11 16.38 7.91 22.45
N GLY A 12 16.87 6.82 21.87
CA GLY A 12 17.61 6.83 20.60
C GLY A 12 17.00 5.96 19.52
N SER A 13 17.85 5.22 18.84
CA SER A 13 17.52 4.39 17.68
C SER A 13 17.85 2.92 17.94
N GLY A 14 17.19 2.03 17.19
CA GLY A 14 17.43 0.60 17.27
C GLY A 14 16.83 -0.04 18.52
N VAL A 15 15.55 0.26 18.80
CA VAL A 15 14.82 -0.27 19.96
C VAL A 15 13.82 -1.31 19.53
N GLY A 16 13.86 -2.47 20.14
CA GLY A 16 12.93 -3.57 19.89
C GLY A 16 12.50 -4.25 21.17
N GLY A 17 11.26 -4.73 21.20
CA GLY A 17 10.70 -5.39 22.38
C GLY A 17 11.48 -6.65 22.80
N VAL A 18 12.14 -7.33 21.85
CA VAL A 18 12.95 -8.51 22.12
C VAL A 18 14.43 -8.25 21.86
N ALA A 19 14.77 -7.56 20.76
CA ALA A 19 16.16 -7.25 20.42
C ALA A 19 16.29 -5.84 19.83
N GLY A 20 17.23 -5.05 20.32
CA GLY A 20 17.51 -3.73 19.73
C GLY A 20 18.06 -3.87 18.31
N SER A 21 18.95 -4.83 18.06
CA SER A 21 19.46 -5.09 16.72
C SER A 21 19.75 -6.58 16.48
N ALA A 22 19.60 -6.98 15.21
CA ALA A 22 19.98 -8.29 14.70
C ALA A 22 20.87 -8.10 13.47
N VAL A 23 22.16 -8.44 13.57
CA VAL A 23 23.12 -8.24 12.49
C VAL A 23 23.74 -9.57 12.10
N ALA A 24 23.53 -9.98 10.85
CA ALA A 24 24.21 -11.13 10.28
C ALA A 24 25.56 -10.71 9.71
N SER A 25 26.63 -11.27 10.23
CA SER A 25 28.00 -10.97 9.81
C SER A 25 28.75 -12.23 9.40
N LYS A 26 29.67 -12.09 8.46
CA LYS A 26 30.52 -13.17 8.00
C LYS A 26 31.56 -13.55 9.09
N LYS A 27 31.76 -14.85 9.31
CA LYS A 27 32.81 -15.34 10.17
C LYS A 27 33.83 -16.12 9.32
N GLY A 28 34.94 -15.46 8.99
CA GLY A 28 35.93 -16.00 8.06
C GLY A 28 35.27 -16.04 6.63
N ASP A 29 35.38 -17.18 5.96
CA ASP A 29 34.81 -17.42 4.65
C ASP A 29 33.39 -18.02 4.70
N THR A 30 32.82 -18.20 5.89
CA THR A 30 31.49 -18.78 6.06
C THR A 30 30.43 -17.66 6.13
N ALA A 31 29.41 -17.74 5.28
CA ALA A 31 28.27 -16.84 5.31
C ALA A 31 27.60 -16.86 6.69
N GLY A 32 27.35 -15.68 7.25
CA GLY A 32 26.67 -15.53 8.52
C GLY A 32 25.15 -15.62 8.33
N MET A 33 24.47 -16.32 9.24
CA MET A 33 23.03 -16.38 9.27
C MET A 33 22.53 -15.96 10.66
N ALA A 34 21.73 -14.90 10.72
CA ALA A 34 21.01 -14.50 11.92
C ALA A 34 19.54 -14.89 11.74
N VAL A 35 19.13 -16.01 12.32
CA VAL A 35 17.73 -16.44 12.32
C VAL A 35 17.14 -16.19 13.70
N LEU A 36 16.19 -15.29 13.76
CA LEU A 36 15.36 -15.03 14.92
C LEU A 36 13.98 -15.63 14.67
N SER A 37 13.58 -16.58 15.47
CA SER A 37 12.32 -17.31 15.26
C SER A 37 11.51 -17.48 16.53
N SER A 38 10.19 -17.52 16.38
CA SER A 38 9.24 -17.72 17.48
C SER A 38 9.45 -16.70 18.59
N LEU A 39 9.41 -15.43 18.22
CA LEU A 39 9.58 -14.30 19.13
C LEU A 39 8.24 -13.63 19.38
N TYR A 40 7.98 -13.30 20.62
CA TYR A 40 6.71 -12.71 21.03
C TYR A 40 6.93 -11.47 21.88
N ASN A 41 6.20 -10.41 21.61
CA ASN A 41 6.20 -9.19 22.43
C ASN A 41 4.78 -8.83 22.89
N ARG A 42 4.64 -8.49 24.15
CA ARG A 42 3.41 -7.97 24.78
C ARG A 42 3.63 -6.70 25.58
N GLY A 43 4.88 -6.24 25.72
CA GLY A 43 5.18 -4.96 26.34
C GLY A 43 5.29 -3.85 25.31
N ASP A 44 4.78 -2.68 25.62
CA ASP A 44 4.82 -1.53 24.73
C ASP A 44 6.25 -1.10 24.42
N VAL A 45 6.49 -0.69 23.18
CA VAL A 45 7.83 -0.29 22.70
C VAL A 45 7.81 1.15 22.25
N THR A 46 8.64 1.98 22.90
CA THR A 46 8.70 3.42 22.60
C THR A 46 10.13 3.89 22.38
N ALA A 47 10.39 4.55 21.26
CA ALA A 47 11.67 5.23 21.02
C ALA A 47 11.51 6.35 19.98
N GLN A 48 12.61 7.02 19.65
CA GLN A 48 12.56 8.06 18.62
C GLN A 48 12.66 7.50 17.21
N HIS A 49 13.63 6.63 16.95
CA HIS A 49 13.92 6.13 15.61
C HIS A 49 14.14 4.63 15.58
N THR A 50 13.79 4.01 14.47
CA THR A 50 14.06 2.60 14.18
C THR A 50 13.50 1.70 15.28
N VAL A 51 12.19 1.71 15.42
CA VAL A 51 11.47 1.06 16.51
C VAL A 51 10.70 -0.14 15.97
N GLY A 52 10.93 -1.30 16.57
CA GLY A 52 10.20 -2.51 16.20
C GLY A 52 9.59 -3.21 17.41
N GLY A 53 8.39 -3.75 17.27
CA GLY A 53 7.78 -4.51 18.35
C GLY A 53 8.62 -5.73 18.75
N ILE A 54 9.35 -6.32 17.80
CA ILE A 54 10.28 -7.45 18.06
C ILE A 54 11.72 -7.00 17.94
N VAL A 55 12.12 -6.43 16.79
CA VAL A 55 13.51 -6.04 16.52
C VAL A 55 13.55 -4.58 16.06
N GLY A 56 14.38 -3.75 16.67
CA GLY A 56 14.57 -2.36 16.21
C GLY A 56 15.17 -2.34 14.81
N TYR A 57 16.32 -2.97 14.62
CA TYR A 57 17.08 -2.95 13.39
C TYR A 57 17.61 -4.33 12.99
N ALA A 58 17.32 -4.79 11.79
CA ALA A 58 17.84 -6.03 11.23
C ALA A 58 18.68 -5.74 9.99
N LYS A 59 19.94 -6.18 9.97
CA LYS A 59 20.86 -5.91 8.86
C LYS A 59 21.68 -7.13 8.46
N MET A 60 21.88 -7.26 7.15
CA MET A 60 22.92 -8.13 6.58
C MET A 60 24.16 -7.29 6.22
N GLN A 61 25.35 -7.80 6.53
CA GLN A 61 26.58 -7.09 6.19
C GLN A 61 27.07 -7.37 4.76
N THR A 62 26.65 -8.46 4.16
CA THR A 62 26.99 -8.83 2.78
C THR A 62 25.85 -9.65 2.16
N SER A 63 25.77 -9.71 0.84
CA SER A 63 24.77 -10.49 0.11
C SER A 63 24.80 -12.01 0.37
N GLU A 64 25.85 -12.52 0.97
CA GLU A 64 25.97 -13.94 1.39
C GLU A 64 25.38 -14.21 2.76
N ASN A 65 25.13 -13.17 3.55
CA ASN A 65 24.58 -13.29 4.90
C ASN A 65 23.07 -13.15 4.87
N VAL A 66 22.35 -13.85 5.72
CA VAL A 66 20.91 -13.84 5.76
C VAL A 66 20.41 -13.47 7.16
N ALA A 67 19.64 -12.39 7.27
CA ALA A 67 18.84 -12.10 8.45
C ALA A 67 17.40 -12.53 8.21
N LYS A 68 16.85 -13.36 9.08
CA LYS A 68 15.49 -13.87 9.02
C LYS A 68 14.74 -13.65 10.32
N LEU A 69 13.52 -13.15 10.19
CA LEU A 69 12.54 -13.03 11.26
C LEU A 69 11.37 -13.96 10.93
N LEU A 70 11.28 -15.09 11.62
CA LEU A 70 10.33 -16.16 11.28
C LEU A 70 9.37 -16.41 12.44
N ASN A 71 8.07 -16.46 12.14
CA ASN A 71 7.06 -16.74 13.15
C ASN A 71 7.18 -15.80 14.36
N CYS A 72 7.11 -14.50 14.09
CA CYS A 72 7.24 -13.44 15.09
C CYS A 72 5.90 -12.75 15.30
N THR A 73 5.48 -12.54 16.55
CA THR A 73 4.20 -11.91 16.86
C THR A 73 4.37 -10.75 17.83
N ASN A 74 3.80 -9.62 17.48
CA ASN A 74 3.71 -8.45 18.36
C ASN A 74 2.25 -8.17 18.72
N HIS A 75 1.94 -8.13 20.01
CA HIS A 75 0.64 -7.81 20.55
C HIS A 75 0.59 -6.45 21.26
N ALA A 76 1.68 -5.72 21.27
CA ALA A 76 1.82 -4.47 22.01
C ALA A 76 1.95 -3.26 21.08
N ASP A 77 1.69 -2.09 21.62
CA ASP A 77 1.78 -0.85 20.87
C ASP A 77 3.24 -0.46 20.63
N VAL A 78 3.53 0.02 19.43
CA VAL A 78 4.86 0.47 19.02
C VAL A 78 4.79 1.93 18.61
N SER A 79 5.57 2.77 19.27
CA SER A 79 5.51 4.21 19.04
C SER A 79 6.88 4.83 18.77
N GLY A 80 6.92 5.78 17.84
CA GLY A 80 8.14 6.49 17.48
C GLY A 80 7.95 7.56 16.42
N ASN A 81 9.06 8.19 16.01
CA ASN A 81 9.05 9.29 15.04
C ASN A 81 9.48 8.88 13.65
N LEU A 82 10.30 7.83 13.53
CA LEU A 82 10.90 7.44 12.26
C LEU A 82 11.15 5.94 12.19
N MET A 83 10.75 5.29 11.10
CA MET A 83 10.97 3.86 10.84
C MET A 83 10.39 2.98 11.96
N VAL A 84 9.07 3.00 12.07
CA VAL A 84 8.34 2.28 13.13
C VAL A 84 7.60 1.10 12.51
N GLY A 85 7.85 -0.09 13.01
CA GLY A 85 7.19 -1.31 12.54
C GLY A 85 6.74 -2.23 13.68
N GLY A 86 5.63 -2.92 13.48
CA GLY A 86 5.11 -3.84 14.48
C GLY A 86 6.05 -5.01 14.77
N ILE A 87 6.82 -5.45 13.79
CA ILE A 87 7.83 -6.51 13.94
C ILE A 87 9.22 -5.89 13.90
N VAL A 88 9.54 -5.10 12.89
CA VAL A 88 10.87 -4.53 12.73
C VAL A 88 10.81 -3.07 12.32
N GLY A 89 11.60 -2.20 12.98
CA GLY A 89 11.70 -0.80 12.58
C GLY A 89 12.33 -0.66 11.19
N THR A 90 13.47 -1.29 10.97
CA THR A 90 14.15 -1.31 9.68
C THR A 90 14.75 -2.69 9.40
N ILE A 91 14.58 -3.16 8.17
CA ILE A 91 15.27 -4.33 7.65
C ILE A 91 16.03 -3.99 6.38
N ASP A 92 17.32 -4.37 6.32
CA ASP A 92 18.20 -4.20 5.17
C ASP A 92 18.85 -5.56 4.86
N SER A 93 18.36 -6.23 3.83
CA SER A 93 18.71 -7.62 3.57
C SER A 93 19.73 -7.81 2.47
N GLN A 94 19.92 -6.82 1.61
CA GLN A 94 20.76 -6.92 0.42
C GLN A 94 20.46 -8.17 -0.44
N LEU A 95 19.20 -8.62 -0.40
CA LEU A 95 18.75 -9.79 -1.15
C LEU A 95 18.85 -9.51 -2.66
N ILE A 96 19.61 -10.32 -3.35
CA ILE A 96 19.75 -10.27 -4.81
C ILE A 96 18.83 -11.33 -5.41
N TYR A 97 17.78 -10.88 -6.07
CA TYR A 97 16.87 -11.77 -6.78
C TYR A 97 17.44 -12.09 -8.16
N GLN A 98 17.68 -13.34 -8.43
CA GLN A 98 18.16 -13.81 -9.74
C GLN A 98 17.30 -14.97 -10.21
N GLY A 99 16.50 -14.77 -11.23
CA GLY A 99 15.67 -15.80 -11.88
C GLY A 99 14.21 -15.83 -11.46
N SER A 100 13.46 -16.79 -11.96
CA SER A 100 12.06 -17.04 -11.63
C SER A 100 11.99 -17.88 -10.36
N TYR A 101 11.10 -17.47 -9.44
CA TYR A 101 10.89 -18.15 -8.15
C TYR A 101 9.44 -18.65 -8.08
N THR A 102 9.27 -19.86 -7.58
CA THR A 102 7.96 -20.37 -7.15
C THR A 102 7.62 -19.83 -5.77
N ASP A 103 6.36 -19.96 -5.33
CA ASP A 103 5.95 -19.59 -3.97
C ASP A 103 6.77 -20.33 -2.91
N ASP A 104 7.06 -21.63 -3.14
CA ASP A 104 7.89 -22.41 -2.24
C ASP A 104 9.33 -21.85 -2.14
N ASP A 105 9.86 -21.33 -3.22
CA ASP A 105 11.18 -20.71 -3.21
C ASP A 105 11.17 -19.36 -2.48
N LEU A 106 10.16 -18.53 -2.74
CA LEU A 106 9.97 -17.27 -2.01
C LEU A 106 9.81 -17.51 -0.51
N ALA A 107 9.02 -18.50 -0.11
CA ALA A 107 8.84 -18.87 1.27
C ALA A 107 10.15 -19.29 1.97
N LYS A 108 11.08 -19.93 1.23
CA LYS A 108 12.39 -20.34 1.78
C LYS A 108 13.38 -19.20 1.92
N ILE A 109 13.36 -18.23 0.99
CA ILE A 109 14.32 -17.12 0.98
C ILE A 109 13.82 -15.89 1.75
N ALA A 110 12.56 -15.84 2.14
CA ALA A 110 11.97 -14.71 2.83
C ALA A 110 12.77 -14.24 4.04
N ASN A 111 12.89 -12.93 4.18
CA ASN A 111 13.54 -12.28 5.31
C ASN A 111 12.59 -12.13 6.49
N ILE A 112 11.33 -11.81 6.22
CA ILE A 112 10.24 -11.83 7.20
C ILE A 112 9.21 -12.82 6.71
N LYS A 113 8.85 -13.79 7.54
CA LYS A 113 7.87 -14.82 7.21
C LYS A 113 7.01 -15.20 8.40
N GLU A 114 5.72 -15.42 8.15
CA GLU A 114 4.76 -15.83 9.20
C GLU A 114 4.82 -14.83 10.38
N ALA A 115 4.74 -13.55 10.07
CA ALA A 115 4.83 -12.49 11.05
C ALA A 115 3.47 -11.80 11.24
N ASP A 116 3.06 -11.66 12.50
CA ASP A 116 1.79 -11.06 12.86
C ASP A 116 1.97 -9.84 13.77
N ASN A 117 1.22 -8.79 13.49
CA ASN A 117 1.12 -7.64 14.38
C ASN A 117 -0.33 -7.26 14.62
N ASP A 118 -0.76 -7.28 15.87
CA ASP A 118 -2.07 -6.79 16.31
C ASP A 118 -1.99 -5.59 17.28
N GLY A 119 -0.78 -5.08 17.52
CA GLY A 119 -0.56 -3.83 18.24
C GLY A 119 -0.70 -2.58 17.36
N LEU A 120 -0.95 -1.44 17.99
CA LEU A 120 -1.00 -0.16 17.30
C LEU A 120 0.40 0.31 16.92
N ILE A 121 0.51 0.89 15.72
CA ILE A 121 1.72 1.57 15.27
C ILE A 121 1.46 3.08 15.30
N LEU A 122 2.16 3.80 16.16
CA LEU A 122 1.87 5.18 16.49
C LEU A 122 3.01 6.12 16.08
N CYS A 123 2.65 7.16 15.33
CA CYS A 123 3.53 8.29 15.06
C CYS A 123 3.48 9.29 16.23
N THR A 124 4.60 9.50 16.88
CA THR A 124 4.72 10.48 17.98
C THR A 124 5.29 11.84 17.53
N ALA A 125 5.66 11.98 16.25
CA ALA A 125 6.13 13.26 15.71
C ALA A 125 5.05 14.34 15.74
N GLU A 126 5.47 15.60 15.92
CA GLU A 126 4.60 16.75 15.81
C GLU A 126 4.19 16.99 14.35
N VAL A 127 2.95 17.42 14.12
CA VAL A 127 2.37 17.61 12.78
C VAL A 127 3.16 18.58 11.88
N ASN A 128 3.89 19.53 12.49
CA ASN A 128 4.62 20.58 11.80
C ASN A 128 6.14 20.34 11.72
N ASP A 129 6.60 19.13 12.03
CA ASP A 129 8.02 18.86 11.98
C ASP A 129 8.49 18.72 10.51
N THR A 130 9.27 19.68 10.03
CA THR A 130 9.84 19.70 8.67
C THR A 130 11.08 18.82 8.53
N THR A 131 11.52 18.17 9.60
CA THR A 131 12.65 17.26 9.60
C THR A 131 12.27 15.89 9.04
N LEU A 132 13.17 14.92 9.07
CA LEU A 132 12.92 13.53 8.65
C LEU A 132 11.94 12.77 9.56
N GLN A 133 11.43 13.39 10.59
CA GLN A 133 10.51 12.80 11.56
C GLN A 133 9.12 12.58 10.95
N GLY A 134 8.39 11.64 11.50
CA GLY A 134 7.06 11.29 11.02
C GLY A 134 7.04 10.49 9.72
N LYS A 135 8.06 9.66 9.45
CA LYS A 135 8.13 8.86 8.22
C LYS A 135 8.30 7.37 8.49
N TYR A 136 7.75 6.56 7.58
CA TYR A 136 7.93 5.12 7.46
C TYR A 136 7.32 4.34 8.62
N PHE A 137 6.00 4.16 8.56
CA PHE A 137 5.22 3.42 9.53
C PHE A 137 4.56 2.21 8.86
N GLY A 138 4.86 1.02 9.36
CA GLY A 138 4.31 -0.21 8.82
C GLY A 138 3.84 -1.17 9.90
N GLY A 139 2.75 -1.87 9.67
CA GLY A 139 2.26 -2.88 10.61
C GLY A 139 3.29 -3.98 10.87
N ILE A 140 4.14 -4.30 9.90
CA ILE A 140 5.21 -5.29 10.01
C ILE A 140 6.58 -4.59 10.01
N ALA A 141 6.89 -3.81 8.98
CA ALA A 141 8.18 -3.13 8.86
C ALA A 141 8.00 -1.63 8.59
N GLY A 142 8.70 -0.76 9.33
CA GLY A 142 8.71 0.67 9.05
C GLY A 142 9.38 0.96 7.71
N TYR A 143 10.61 0.47 7.53
CA TYR A 143 11.39 0.59 6.30
C TYR A 143 12.01 -0.76 5.93
N ALA A 144 11.88 -1.14 4.68
CA ALA A 144 12.48 -2.37 4.16
C ALA A 144 13.34 -2.07 2.92
N GLU A 145 14.57 -2.54 2.95
CA GLU A 145 15.56 -2.38 1.88
C GLU A 145 15.93 -3.74 1.33
N GLN A 146 15.82 -3.94 0.02
CA GLN A 146 16.21 -5.16 -0.68
C GLN A 146 15.80 -6.44 0.07
N SER A 147 14.54 -6.51 0.47
CA SER A 147 14.02 -7.53 1.38
C SER A 147 12.80 -8.23 0.80
N LEU A 148 12.50 -9.41 1.31
CA LEU A 148 11.27 -10.13 1.03
C LEU A 148 10.46 -10.31 2.31
N ILE A 149 9.25 -9.74 2.32
CA ILE A 149 8.21 -9.95 3.33
C ILE A 149 7.19 -10.92 2.73
N TYR A 150 7.03 -12.08 3.35
CA TYR A 150 6.20 -13.15 2.86
C TYR A 150 5.30 -13.69 3.97
N ASP A 151 4.01 -13.90 3.65
CA ASP A 151 3.04 -14.49 4.56
C ASP A 151 2.99 -13.76 5.91
N ALA A 152 2.80 -12.45 5.86
CA ALA A 152 2.70 -11.60 7.03
C ALA A 152 1.30 -10.96 7.11
N ALA A 153 0.78 -10.86 8.32
CA ALA A 153 -0.50 -10.25 8.59
C ALA A 153 -0.40 -9.08 9.58
N SER A 154 -1.22 -8.08 9.38
CA SER A 154 -1.33 -6.97 10.32
C SER A 154 -2.79 -6.62 10.56
N ALA A 155 -3.17 -6.69 11.82
CA ALA A 155 -4.45 -6.20 12.34
C ALA A 155 -4.37 -4.73 12.75
N SER A 156 -3.49 -3.95 12.17
CA SER A 156 -3.11 -2.60 12.57
C SER A 156 -4.30 -1.78 13.11
N GLY A 157 -4.32 -1.66 14.40
CA GLY A 157 -5.39 -1.06 15.18
C GLY A 157 -6.31 -2.12 15.76
N ARG A 158 -6.44 -2.16 17.07
CA ARG A 158 -7.50 -2.94 17.75
C ARG A 158 -8.86 -2.43 17.25
N ALA A 159 -9.26 -2.88 16.09
CA ALA A 159 -10.39 -2.40 15.31
C ALA A 159 -11.70 -2.35 16.11
N ALA A 160 -11.86 -3.26 17.06
CA ALA A 160 -13.05 -3.30 17.91
C ALA A 160 -13.21 -2.10 18.89
N GLN A 161 -12.20 -1.25 19.04
CA GLN A 161 -12.21 -0.12 20.00
C GLN A 161 -11.91 1.24 19.34
N PHE A 162 -11.49 1.28 18.07
CA PHE A 162 -11.21 2.53 17.38
C PHE A 162 -12.42 2.96 16.55
N SER A 163 -12.89 4.18 16.77
CA SER A 163 -13.82 4.84 15.85
C SER A 163 -13.16 6.13 15.35
N PHE A 164 -13.11 6.27 14.04
CA PHE A 164 -12.57 7.50 13.45
C PHE A 164 -13.47 8.68 13.76
N ASP A 165 -12.93 9.67 14.46
CA ASP A 165 -13.59 10.93 14.78
C ASP A 165 -12.98 12.04 13.91
N GLU A 166 -13.75 12.56 12.96
CA GLU A 166 -13.27 13.58 12.03
C GLU A 166 -12.80 14.87 12.74
N SER A 167 -13.38 15.20 13.87
CA SER A 167 -12.94 16.36 14.64
C SER A 167 -11.49 16.26 15.13
N LYS A 168 -10.97 15.04 15.19
CA LYS A 168 -9.59 14.68 15.61
C LYS A 168 -8.71 14.21 14.47
N LYS A 169 -9.12 14.41 13.20
CA LYS A 169 -8.38 13.93 12.05
C LYS A 169 -6.89 14.31 12.03
N THR A 170 -6.55 15.53 12.52
CA THR A 170 -5.16 15.98 12.62
C THR A 170 -4.34 15.21 13.66
N GLU A 171 -4.99 14.57 14.62
CA GLU A 171 -4.33 13.69 15.59
C GLU A 171 -4.06 12.31 14.99
N TYR A 172 -4.97 11.83 14.12
CA TYR A 172 -4.89 10.52 13.51
C TYR A 172 -4.07 10.49 12.22
N LEU A 173 -4.20 11.54 11.39
CA LEU A 173 -3.51 11.61 10.11
C LEU A 173 -2.09 12.16 10.27
N LYS A 174 -1.31 11.46 11.06
CA LYS A 174 0.12 11.72 11.25
C LYS A 174 0.96 10.67 10.53
N GLY A 175 2.15 11.05 10.19
CA GLY A 175 3.10 10.16 9.52
C GLY A 175 2.92 10.10 8.01
N LYS A 176 4.05 9.99 7.33
CA LYS A 176 4.17 9.80 5.88
C LYS A 176 4.70 8.41 5.58
N TYR A 177 4.33 7.88 4.42
CA TYR A 177 4.67 6.52 4.04
C TYR A 177 4.15 5.53 5.08
N VAL A 178 2.83 5.43 5.16
CA VAL A 178 2.13 4.59 6.13
C VAL A 178 1.50 3.41 5.41
N GLY A 179 1.87 2.22 5.80
CA GLY A 179 1.34 0.98 5.22
C GLY A 179 0.90 -0.02 6.27
N GLY A 180 -0.12 -0.80 5.96
CA GLY A 180 -0.57 -1.88 6.85
C GLY A 180 0.49 -2.96 7.06
N ILE A 181 1.38 -3.17 6.09
CA ILE A 181 2.51 -4.11 6.17
C ILE A 181 3.84 -3.34 6.21
N VAL A 182 4.13 -2.50 5.23
CA VAL A 182 5.40 -1.77 5.14
C VAL A 182 5.19 -0.28 4.91
N GLY A 183 5.87 0.56 5.68
CA GLY A 183 5.83 2.01 5.46
C GLY A 183 6.43 2.39 4.11
N TYR A 184 7.68 2.03 3.87
CA TYR A 184 8.36 2.20 2.59
C TYR A 184 9.22 0.98 2.27
N GLY A 185 9.00 0.41 1.10
CA GLY A 185 9.79 -0.70 0.57
C GLY A 185 10.66 -0.25 -0.59
N ASN A 186 11.98 -0.24 -0.40
CA ASN A 186 12.95 0.01 -1.47
C ASN A 186 13.49 -1.29 -2.01
N SER A 187 13.25 -1.57 -3.29
CA SER A 187 13.62 -2.86 -3.92
C SER A 187 13.15 -4.06 -3.08
N THR A 188 11.95 -3.94 -2.50
CA THR A 188 11.39 -4.91 -1.56
C THR A 188 10.19 -5.60 -2.19
N LEU A 189 10.14 -6.92 -2.07
CA LEU A 189 8.99 -7.72 -2.46
C LEU A 189 8.09 -7.95 -1.25
N VAL A 190 6.81 -7.67 -1.42
CA VAL A 190 5.75 -7.95 -0.44
C VAL A 190 4.79 -8.94 -1.08
N ASN A 191 4.72 -10.15 -0.55
CA ASN A 191 3.99 -11.24 -1.17
C ASN A 191 3.21 -12.06 -0.14
N ASN A 192 2.00 -12.49 -0.51
CA ASN A 192 1.08 -13.23 0.35
C ASN A 192 0.85 -12.56 1.71
N CYS A 193 0.79 -11.24 1.73
CA CYS A 193 0.56 -10.48 2.94
C CYS A 193 -0.87 -9.96 3.00
N SER A 194 -1.37 -9.73 4.20
CA SER A 194 -2.75 -9.26 4.37
C SER A 194 -2.89 -8.26 5.52
N THR A 195 -3.91 -7.40 5.39
CA THR A 195 -4.43 -6.62 6.51
C THR A 195 -5.83 -7.12 6.87
N GLU A 196 -6.15 -7.07 8.16
CA GLU A 196 -7.40 -7.60 8.66
C GLU A 196 -8.58 -6.67 8.38
N LYS A 197 -9.76 -7.29 8.34
CA LYS A 197 -11.03 -6.58 8.24
C LYS A 197 -11.24 -5.69 9.47
N ASP A 198 -11.81 -4.52 9.22
CA ASP A 198 -12.10 -3.49 10.24
C ASP A 198 -10.85 -2.85 10.90
N GLY A 199 -9.64 -3.15 10.41
CA GLY A 199 -8.42 -2.43 10.76
C GLY A 199 -8.37 -1.04 10.12
N TYR A 200 -7.51 -0.15 10.64
CA TYR A 200 -7.32 1.20 10.13
C TYR A 200 -5.85 1.44 9.79
N VAL A 201 -5.60 1.97 8.61
CA VAL A 201 -4.30 2.51 8.20
C VAL A 201 -4.47 4.01 7.99
N LEU A 202 -3.91 4.80 8.91
CA LEU A 202 -4.13 6.24 8.98
C LEU A 202 -2.81 6.98 8.84
N GLY A 203 -2.73 7.92 7.92
CA GLY A 203 -1.53 8.71 7.69
C GLY A 203 -1.81 10.05 7.03
N SER A 204 -0.79 10.89 6.86
CA SER A 204 -0.93 12.14 6.10
C SER A 204 -0.74 11.89 4.61
N ASP A 205 0.44 11.49 4.20
CA ASP A 205 0.79 11.33 2.78
C ASP A 205 1.33 9.92 2.50
N TYR A 206 1.07 9.41 1.31
CA TYR A 206 1.52 8.10 0.87
C TYR A 206 1.01 6.99 1.79
N VAL A 207 -0.30 6.79 1.78
CA VAL A 207 -0.98 5.85 2.67
C VAL A 207 -1.52 4.69 1.85
N GLY A 208 -1.13 3.49 2.20
CA GLY A 208 -1.58 2.28 1.51
C GLY A 208 -1.97 1.16 2.46
N GLY A 209 -2.97 0.38 2.10
CA GLY A 209 -3.41 -0.75 2.91
C GLY A 209 -2.30 -1.78 3.16
N ILE A 210 -1.38 -1.91 2.21
CA ILE A 210 -0.21 -2.79 2.30
C ILE A 210 1.07 -1.96 2.44
N ALA A 211 1.31 -1.02 1.54
CA ALA A 211 2.52 -0.22 1.56
C ALA A 211 2.23 1.27 1.39
N GLY A 212 2.89 2.11 2.18
CA GLY A 212 2.85 3.56 1.98
C GLY A 212 3.41 3.93 0.61
N ALA A 213 4.61 3.46 0.29
CA ALA A 213 5.16 3.50 -1.05
C ALA A 213 6.08 2.29 -1.30
N LEU A 214 6.16 1.93 -2.58
CA LEU A 214 7.11 0.94 -3.09
C LEU A 214 7.95 1.57 -4.19
N GLY A 215 9.27 1.47 -4.05
CA GLY A 215 10.22 2.05 -4.98
C GLY A 215 11.46 1.19 -5.20
N GLY A 216 12.40 1.74 -5.98
CA GLY A 216 13.68 1.11 -6.29
C GLY A 216 13.64 0.19 -7.50
N ASN A 217 14.83 -0.24 -7.94
CA ASN A 217 14.99 -1.15 -9.06
C ASN A 217 14.86 -2.60 -8.60
N ILE A 218 13.65 -3.11 -8.53
CA ILE A 218 13.45 -4.56 -8.48
C ILE A 218 13.92 -5.11 -9.84
N SER A 219 14.84 -6.08 -9.82
CA SER A 219 15.44 -6.59 -11.05
C SER A 219 14.37 -7.10 -12.04
N GLU A 220 14.59 -6.96 -13.35
CA GLU A 220 13.63 -7.37 -14.38
C GLU A 220 13.20 -8.85 -14.27
N ALA A 221 14.04 -9.70 -13.67
CA ALA A 221 13.70 -11.10 -13.42
C ALA A 221 12.54 -11.30 -12.44
N ILE A 222 12.34 -10.37 -11.50
CA ILE A 222 11.17 -10.40 -10.61
C ILE A 222 9.95 -9.78 -11.29
N ARG A 223 10.16 -8.87 -12.24
CA ARG A 223 9.07 -8.17 -12.94
C ARG A 223 8.18 -9.09 -13.75
N ALA A 224 8.74 -10.12 -14.41
CA ALA A 224 8.00 -10.87 -15.39
C ALA A 224 7.18 -12.04 -14.82
N ASP A 225 7.68 -12.77 -13.79
CA ASP A 225 7.10 -14.09 -13.45
C ASP A 225 6.95 -14.39 -11.95
N SER A 226 7.30 -13.51 -11.03
CA SER A 226 7.57 -13.92 -9.63
C SER A 226 6.60 -13.45 -8.57
N VAL A 227 5.50 -12.80 -8.89
CA VAL A 227 4.46 -12.49 -7.89
C VAL A 227 3.31 -13.46 -8.08
N VAL A 228 3.38 -14.59 -7.41
CA VAL A 228 2.42 -15.69 -7.57
C VAL A 228 1.27 -15.62 -6.57
N ALA A 229 1.45 -14.94 -5.43
CA ALA A 229 0.43 -14.92 -4.39
C ALA A 229 -0.31 -13.59 -4.28
N VAL A 230 -1.57 -13.67 -3.89
CA VAL A 230 -2.47 -12.53 -3.73
C VAL A 230 -2.17 -11.81 -2.42
N THR A 231 -1.75 -10.54 -2.51
CA THR A 231 -1.66 -9.66 -1.34
C THR A 231 -2.98 -8.92 -1.17
N THR A 232 -3.56 -9.00 0.02
CA THR A 232 -4.93 -8.52 0.25
C THR A 232 -4.99 -7.42 1.31
N ASN A 233 -5.63 -6.30 0.98
CA ASN A 233 -6.07 -5.33 1.97
C ASN A 233 -7.55 -5.51 2.30
N SER A 234 -7.88 -5.54 3.58
CA SER A 234 -9.26 -5.54 4.06
C SER A 234 -9.56 -4.41 5.06
N SER A 235 -8.58 -3.54 5.32
CA SER A 235 -8.69 -2.44 6.28
C SER A 235 -9.22 -1.14 5.65
N TYR A 236 -9.56 -0.18 6.51
CA TYR A 236 -9.86 1.20 6.12
C TYR A 236 -8.55 1.98 5.97
N VAL A 237 -8.30 2.53 4.79
CA VAL A 237 -7.11 3.31 4.46
C VAL A 237 -7.50 4.77 4.31
N ILE A 238 -7.04 5.62 5.21
CA ILE A 238 -7.45 7.04 5.25
C ILE A 238 -6.21 7.94 5.31
N GLY A 239 -6.13 8.90 4.40
CA GLY A 239 -5.02 9.85 4.33
C GLY A 239 -5.40 11.23 3.82
N GLN A 240 -4.43 12.12 3.73
CA GLN A 240 -4.60 13.44 3.11
C GLN A 240 -4.32 13.39 1.61
N THR A 241 -3.18 12.81 1.21
CA THR A 241 -2.78 12.70 -0.20
C THR A 241 -2.22 11.32 -0.51
N TYR A 242 -2.30 10.90 -1.77
CA TYR A 242 -1.72 9.67 -2.28
C TYR A 242 -2.18 8.43 -1.50
N VAL A 243 -3.48 8.18 -1.53
CA VAL A 243 -4.10 7.08 -0.79
C VAL A 243 -4.46 5.95 -1.74
N GLY A 244 -3.96 4.77 -1.46
CA GLY A 244 -4.28 3.56 -2.22
C GLY A 244 -4.78 2.43 -1.32
N GLY A 245 -5.77 1.70 -1.76
CA GLY A 245 -6.22 0.51 -1.03
C GLY A 245 -5.11 -0.53 -0.84
N ILE A 246 -4.12 -0.56 -1.73
CA ILE A 246 -2.93 -1.41 -1.63
C ILE A 246 -1.69 -0.54 -1.40
N VAL A 247 -1.39 0.41 -2.28
CA VAL A 247 -0.17 1.22 -2.22
C VAL A 247 -0.49 2.70 -2.39
N GLY A 248 0.02 3.55 -1.51
CA GLY A 248 -0.11 5.01 -1.64
C GLY A 248 0.56 5.53 -2.89
N GLN A 249 1.84 5.18 -3.11
CA GLN A 249 2.62 5.52 -4.31
C GLN A 249 3.37 4.29 -4.84
N ASN A 250 3.12 3.99 -6.10
CA ASN A 250 3.86 3.00 -6.88
C ASN A 250 4.89 3.74 -7.73
N GLU A 251 6.16 3.68 -7.33
CA GLU A 251 7.24 4.39 -8.00
C GLU A 251 7.63 3.73 -9.33
N GLN A 252 8.52 4.37 -10.05
CA GLN A 252 9.01 3.88 -11.35
C GLN A 252 9.51 2.44 -11.27
N ASN A 253 9.18 1.67 -12.30
CA ASN A 253 9.65 0.30 -12.45
C ASN A 253 9.18 -0.69 -11.37
N VAL A 254 8.19 -0.37 -10.58
CA VAL A 254 7.58 -1.30 -9.62
C VAL A 254 6.32 -1.92 -10.20
N THR A 255 6.13 -3.22 -10.00
CA THR A 255 4.95 -3.96 -10.44
C THR A 255 4.09 -4.38 -9.26
N LEU A 256 2.83 -4.00 -9.29
CA LEU A 256 1.77 -4.53 -8.44
C LEU A 256 1.05 -5.62 -9.21
N LYS A 257 1.04 -6.86 -8.72
CA LYS A 257 0.43 -7.99 -9.43
C LYS A 257 -0.49 -8.79 -8.53
N ASN A 258 -1.67 -9.15 -9.04
CA ASN A 258 -2.66 -9.98 -8.33
C ASN A 258 -3.02 -9.46 -6.93
N CYS A 259 -2.95 -8.16 -6.71
CA CYS A 259 -3.32 -7.55 -5.44
C CYS A 259 -4.83 -7.34 -5.35
N VAL A 260 -5.40 -7.56 -4.19
CA VAL A 260 -6.84 -7.41 -3.96
C VAL A 260 -7.10 -6.42 -2.83
N ASN A 261 -7.87 -5.39 -3.13
CA ASN A 261 -8.41 -4.50 -2.11
C ASN A 261 -9.88 -4.82 -1.84
N ASN A 262 -10.17 -5.30 -0.64
CA ASN A 262 -11.52 -5.50 -0.10
C ASN A 262 -11.90 -4.42 0.92
N GLY A 263 -10.96 -3.51 1.22
CA GLY A 263 -11.13 -2.41 2.15
C GLY A 263 -11.59 -1.12 1.47
N VAL A 264 -11.66 -0.06 2.26
CA VAL A 264 -12.03 1.28 1.81
C VAL A 264 -10.78 2.14 1.70
N ALA A 265 -10.59 2.84 0.58
CA ALA A 265 -9.59 3.88 0.45
C ALA A 265 -10.25 5.26 0.45
N ALA A 266 -9.77 6.17 1.30
CA ALA A 266 -10.34 7.48 1.51
C ALA A 266 -9.28 8.58 1.61
N CYS A 267 -9.49 9.70 0.92
CA CYS A 267 -8.53 10.80 0.85
C CYS A 267 -9.21 12.14 1.10
N TYR A 268 -8.55 13.02 1.86
CA TYR A 268 -9.08 14.36 2.15
C TYR A 268 -8.68 15.42 1.12
N ASP A 269 -7.59 15.23 0.36
CA ASP A 269 -7.12 16.23 -0.60
C ASP A 269 -7.15 15.66 -2.02
N ARG A 270 -6.23 14.78 -2.42
CA ARG A 270 -6.16 14.30 -3.80
C ARG A 270 -5.44 12.95 -3.95
N TYR A 271 -5.70 12.29 -5.08
CA TYR A 271 -5.11 11.04 -5.51
C TYR A 271 -5.52 9.87 -4.62
N VAL A 272 -6.76 9.42 -4.80
CA VAL A 272 -7.26 8.21 -4.16
C VAL A 272 -7.59 7.14 -5.20
N GLY A 273 -7.06 5.94 -4.99
CA GLY A 273 -7.34 4.78 -5.84
C GLY A 273 -7.68 3.53 -5.03
N GLY A 274 -8.52 2.69 -5.57
CA GLY A 274 -8.83 1.41 -4.96
C GLY A 274 -7.63 0.49 -4.83
N ILE A 275 -6.62 0.63 -5.69
CA ILE A 275 -5.34 -0.07 -5.64
C ILE A 275 -4.22 0.90 -5.31
N VAL A 276 -4.04 1.95 -6.10
CA VAL A 276 -2.91 2.87 -5.94
C VAL A 276 -3.37 4.33 -5.96
N GLY A 277 -2.86 5.14 -5.03
CA GLY A 277 -3.08 6.60 -5.05
C GLY A 277 -2.43 7.25 -6.26
N TYR A 278 -1.14 6.98 -6.47
CA TYR A 278 -0.33 7.53 -7.55
C TYR A 278 0.55 6.46 -8.19
N ASN A 279 0.30 6.13 -9.46
CA ASN A 279 1.12 5.23 -10.25
C ASN A 279 2.05 6.07 -11.13
N GLU A 280 3.34 6.02 -10.84
CA GLU A 280 4.35 6.78 -11.58
C GLU A 280 4.61 6.19 -12.96
N LYS A 281 5.30 6.97 -13.79
CA LYS A 281 5.79 6.53 -15.09
C LYS A 281 6.55 5.21 -14.98
N ASP A 282 6.28 4.29 -15.90
CA ASP A 282 6.84 2.93 -15.90
C ASP A 282 6.45 2.08 -14.67
N GLY A 283 5.59 2.56 -13.77
CA GLY A 283 4.93 1.75 -12.75
C GLY A 283 3.85 0.88 -13.37
N MET A 284 3.76 -0.38 -12.96
CA MET A 284 2.85 -1.36 -13.56
C MET A 284 1.84 -1.88 -12.54
N ILE A 285 0.57 -1.88 -12.92
CA ILE A 285 -0.53 -2.51 -12.18
C ILE A 285 -1.07 -3.64 -13.06
N TYR A 286 -0.88 -4.87 -12.62
CA TYR A 286 -1.19 -6.07 -13.39
C TYR A 286 -2.16 -6.98 -12.63
N ASP A 287 -3.32 -7.26 -13.21
CA ASP A 287 -4.35 -8.14 -12.66
C ASP A 287 -4.73 -7.83 -11.19
N CYS A 288 -4.75 -6.55 -10.82
CA CYS A 288 -5.17 -6.11 -9.50
C CYS A 288 -6.66 -5.78 -9.48
N ALA A 289 -7.33 -6.04 -8.36
CA ALA A 289 -8.76 -5.84 -8.22
C ALA A 289 -9.11 -5.07 -6.94
N SER A 290 -10.09 -4.19 -7.03
CA SER A 290 -10.67 -3.50 -5.89
C SER A 290 -12.15 -3.85 -5.79
N TYR A 291 -12.54 -4.50 -4.68
CA TYR A 291 -13.90 -4.93 -4.41
C TYR A 291 -14.42 -4.25 -3.15
N LEU A 292 -15.60 -3.67 -3.24
CA LEU A 292 -16.37 -3.25 -2.07
C LEU A 292 -17.45 -4.33 -1.84
N SER A 293 -17.09 -5.42 -1.16
CA SER A 293 -17.94 -6.60 -1.14
C SER A 293 -19.04 -6.57 -0.09
N ASP A 294 -18.92 -5.96 1.05
CA ASP A 294 -19.94 -5.93 2.09
C ASP A 294 -19.91 -4.59 2.84
N TYR A 295 -20.40 -3.61 2.14
CA TYR A 295 -20.36 -2.25 2.55
C TYR A 295 -21.44 -1.97 3.61
N ASP A 296 -21.02 -1.60 4.82
CA ASP A 296 -21.92 -1.00 5.77
C ASP A 296 -22.27 0.43 5.33
N SER A 297 -23.52 0.61 4.89
CA SER A 297 -24.02 1.90 4.44
C SER A 297 -23.92 3.01 5.51
N SER A 298 -23.78 2.64 6.78
CA SER A 298 -23.59 3.59 7.87
C SER A 298 -22.18 4.21 7.85
N ILE A 299 -21.16 3.43 7.48
CA ILE A 299 -19.79 3.95 7.32
C ILE A 299 -19.67 4.79 6.05
N PHE A 300 -20.38 4.42 4.98
CA PHE A 300 -20.44 5.25 3.77
C PHE A 300 -21.07 6.61 4.03
N ASN A 301 -22.18 6.67 4.75
CA ASN A 301 -22.79 7.93 5.15
C ASN A 301 -21.81 8.77 5.98
N MET A 302 -21.05 8.14 6.87
CA MET A 302 -20.04 8.81 7.69
C MET A 302 -18.86 9.31 6.83
N ILE A 303 -18.43 8.53 5.85
CA ILE A 303 -17.35 8.91 4.93
C ILE A 303 -17.84 9.90 3.86
N VAL A 304 -19.08 9.79 3.37
CA VAL A 304 -19.65 10.69 2.35
C VAL A 304 -20.24 11.97 2.93
N ASP A 305 -20.88 11.93 4.09
CA ASP A 305 -21.44 13.14 4.73
C ASP A 305 -20.36 14.03 5.36
N THR A 306 -19.24 13.45 5.80
CA THR A 306 -18.12 14.21 6.34
C THR A 306 -17.17 14.73 5.26
N TRP A 307 -17.35 14.29 4.00
CA TRP A 307 -16.54 14.69 2.85
C TRP A 307 -16.95 16.06 2.31
N ASN A 308 -16.66 17.10 3.05
CA ASN A 308 -16.27 18.36 2.44
C ASN A 308 -14.94 18.21 1.68
N ALA A 309 -14.42 17.00 1.60
CA ALA A 309 -13.20 16.67 0.90
C ALA A 309 -13.49 16.72 -0.59
N ARG A 310 -13.13 17.81 -1.17
CA ARG A 310 -13.03 17.99 -2.62
C ARG A 310 -11.80 17.26 -3.13
N GLY A 311 -11.57 16.02 -2.69
CA GLY A 311 -10.46 15.20 -3.17
C GLY A 311 -10.58 15.00 -4.65
N ASP A 312 -9.69 15.63 -5.39
CA ASP A 312 -9.60 15.47 -6.82
C ASP A 312 -8.86 14.17 -7.17
N TYR A 313 -9.11 13.64 -8.36
CA TYR A 313 -8.47 12.44 -8.88
C TYR A 313 -8.80 11.17 -8.10
N ALA A 314 -10.06 10.75 -8.18
CA ALA A 314 -10.53 9.49 -7.58
C ALA A 314 -10.74 8.41 -8.66
N GLY A 315 -10.12 7.24 -8.48
CA GLY A 315 -10.22 6.12 -9.41
C GLY A 315 -10.48 4.78 -8.72
N GLY A 316 -11.22 3.90 -9.36
CA GLY A 316 -11.46 2.56 -8.85
C GLY A 316 -10.19 1.71 -8.75
N ILE A 317 -9.18 1.98 -9.59
CA ILE A 317 -7.86 1.36 -9.55
C ILE A 317 -6.80 2.39 -9.14
N ALA A 318 -6.66 3.49 -9.89
CA ALA A 318 -5.66 4.51 -9.63
C ALA A 318 -6.28 5.90 -9.47
N GLY A 319 -5.87 6.65 -8.47
CA GLY A 319 -6.20 8.08 -8.39
C GLY A 319 -5.59 8.84 -9.57
N TYR A 320 -4.29 8.66 -9.76
CA TYR A 320 -3.51 9.19 -10.86
C TYR A 320 -2.67 8.08 -11.50
N ASN A 321 -2.71 7.98 -12.82
CA ASN A 321 -1.97 6.98 -13.58
C ASN A 321 -1.08 7.63 -14.63
N ASP A 322 0.23 7.53 -14.46
CA ASP A 322 1.26 7.87 -15.45
C ASP A 322 2.03 6.62 -15.92
N GLY A 323 1.64 5.45 -15.44
CA GLY A 323 2.20 4.14 -15.75
C GLY A 323 1.22 3.25 -16.50
N GLN A 324 1.41 1.94 -16.39
CA GLN A 324 0.62 0.94 -17.09
C GLN A 324 -0.37 0.23 -16.18
N ILE A 325 -1.60 0.09 -16.64
CA ILE A 325 -2.63 -0.76 -16.03
C ILE A 325 -2.96 -1.87 -17.04
N THR A 326 -2.80 -3.12 -16.64
CA THR A 326 -3.03 -4.29 -17.50
C THR A 326 -3.92 -5.30 -16.83
N PHE A 327 -4.88 -5.82 -17.59
CA PHE A 327 -5.76 -6.91 -17.18
C PHE A 327 -5.74 -8.01 -18.23
N THR A 328 -5.28 -9.22 -17.84
CA THR A 328 -5.18 -10.36 -18.76
C THR A 328 -6.39 -11.28 -18.76
N ALA A 329 -6.46 -12.12 -19.81
CA ALA A 329 -7.55 -13.07 -20.01
C ALA A 329 -7.69 -14.13 -18.91
N GLU A 330 -6.62 -14.47 -18.29
CA GLU A 330 -6.59 -15.60 -17.34
C GLU A 330 -7.14 -15.23 -15.96
N SER A 331 -7.14 -13.96 -15.61
CA SER A 331 -7.70 -13.52 -14.35
C SER A 331 -9.21 -13.36 -14.46
N GLN A 332 -9.96 -14.45 -14.35
CA GLN A 332 -11.42 -14.40 -14.16
C GLN A 332 -11.86 -13.60 -12.92
N ALA A 333 -10.90 -13.11 -12.14
CA ALA A 333 -11.12 -12.34 -10.93
C ALA A 333 -11.48 -10.88 -11.18
N ILE A 334 -11.15 -10.33 -12.34
CA ILE A 334 -11.48 -8.94 -12.67
C ILE A 334 -12.76 -8.83 -13.50
N THR A 335 -13.69 -9.67 -13.26
CA THR A 335 -15.02 -9.14 -13.31
C THR A 335 -15.03 -8.20 -12.12
N VAL A 336 -14.99 -6.88 -12.34
CA VAL A 336 -15.44 -5.92 -11.34
C VAL A 336 -16.89 -6.32 -11.04
N LYS A 337 -17.04 -7.38 -10.27
CA LYS A 337 -18.33 -8.00 -9.93
C LYS A 337 -19.09 -7.14 -8.95
N SER A 338 -18.59 -5.98 -8.66
CA SER A 338 -19.27 -5.15 -7.73
C SER A 338 -20.18 -4.16 -8.46
N VAL A 339 -21.40 -4.59 -8.65
CA VAL A 339 -22.56 -3.70 -8.86
C VAL A 339 -22.67 -2.65 -7.72
N SER A 340 -21.91 -2.80 -6.67
CA SER A 340 -21.89 -1.95 -5.48
C SER A 340 -20.62 -1.12 -5.28
N SER A 341 -19.60 -1.24 -6.11
CA SER A 341 -18.44 -0.33 -6.03
C SER A 341 -18.87 1.10 -6.33
N ILE A 342 -18.54 1.99 -5.43
CA ILE A 342 -18.83 3.42 -5.59
C ILE A 342 -17.51 4.15 -5.56
N VAL A 343 -17.20 4.89 -6.65
CA VAL A 343 -16.09 5.82 -6.70
C VAL A 343 -16.66 7.22 -6.57
N VAL A 344 -16.27 7.92 -5.52
CA VAL A 344 -16.76 9.27 -5.22
C VAL A 344 -15.57 10.20 -5.06
N GLY A 345 -15.63 11.37 -5.66
CA GLY A 345 -14.57 12.38 -5.55
C GLY A 345 -15.06 13.79 -5.84
N GLY A 346 -14.15 14.76 -5.68
CA GLY A 346 -14.37 16.15 -6.06
C GLY A 346 -14.49 16.27 -7.58
N SER A 347 -13.37 16.32 -8.26
CA SER A 347 -13.29 16.36 -9.74
C SER A 347 -12.37 15.23 -10.24
N TYR A 348 -12.49 14.92 -11.52
CA TYR A 348 -11.71 13.89 -12.18
C TYR A 348 -11.94 12.49 -11.56
N VAL A 349 -13.18 12.02 -11.65
CA VAL A 349 -13.59 10.75 -11.05
C VAL A 349 -13.79 9.70 -12.14
N GLY A 350 -13.09 8.58 -12.02
CA GLY A 350 -13.14 7.49 -13.00
C GLY A 350 -13.28 6.11 -12.39
N GLY A 351 -13.94 5.20 -13.09
CA GLY A 351 -14.06 3.81 -12.64
C GLY A 351 -12.74 3.05 -12.66
N VAL A 352 -11.78 3.47 -13.50
CA VAL A 352 -10.42 2.94 -13.57
C VAL A 352 -9.45 3.94 -12.96
N ALA A 353 -9.34 5.14 -13.55
CA ALA A 353 -8.47 6.18 -13.02
C ALA A 353 -9.17 7.54 -12.98
N GLY A 354 -8.88 8.31 -11.94
CA GLY A 354 -9.30 9.70 -11.87
C GLY A 354 -8.66 10.51 -12.98
N PHE A 355 -7.35 10.43 -13.10
CA PHE A 355 -6.58 11.02 -14.20
C PHE A 355 -5.64 9.98 -14.83
N ASN A 356 -5.72 9.82 -16.13
CA ASN A 356 -4.78 9.05 -16.94
C ASN A 356 -3.89 10.04 -17.71
N ASP A 357 -2.63 10.17 -17.29
CA ASP A 357 -1.69 11.16 -17.83
C ASP A 357 -1.06 10.69 -19.14
N VAL A 358 -0.19 11.48 -19.70
CA VAL A 358 0.37 11.31 -21.06
C VAL A 358 1.10 9.99 -21.30
N ASN A 359 1.75 9.43 -20.27
CA ASN A 359 2.39 8.12 -20.34
C ASN A 359 1.46 6.99 -19.83
N GLY A 360 0.30 7.35 -19.28
CA GLY A 360 -0.66 6.38 -18.74
C GLY A 360 -1.26 5.50 -19.82
N SER A 361 -1.14 4.19 -19.67
CA SER A 361 -1.73 3.22 -20.59
C SER A 361 -2.66 2.26 -19.88
N LEU A 362 -3.65 1.76 -20.62
CA LEU A 362 -4.58 0.74 -20.17
C LEU A 362 -4.65 -0.36 -21.23
N ASP A 363 -4.19 -1.55 -20.86
CA ASP A 363 -4.29 -2.74 -21.70
C ASP A 363 -5.34 -3.69 -21.12
N VAL A 364 -6.48 -3.80 -21.81
CA VAL A 364 -7.64 -4.56 -21.35
C VAL A 364 -8.18 -5.42 -22.47
N HIS A 365 -8.18 -6.73 -22.25
CA HIS A 365 -8.75 -7.68 -23.20
C HIS A 365 -10.24 -7.96 -22.96
N TYR A 366 -10.89 -7.25 -22.02
CA TYR A 366 -12.26 -7.52 -21.59
C TYR A 366 -13.09 -6.26 -21.37
N THR A 367 -14.41 -6.51 -21.18
CA THR A 367 -15.34 -5.48 -20.71
C THR A 367 -15.10 -5.20 -19.23
N LEU A 368 -14.72 -3.98 -18.90
CA LEU A 368 -14.72 -3.49 -17.52
C LEU A 368 -16.15 -3.18 -17.08
N ILE A 369 -16.60 -3.84 -16.02
CA ILE A 369 -17.89 -3.56 -15.40
C ILE A 369 -17.64 -2.69 -14.19
N GLY A 370 -17.86 -1.38 -14.30
CA GLY A 370 -17.72 -0.43 -13.20
C GLY A 370 -18.96 -0.34 -12.33
N GLY A 371 -18.80 0.12 -11.10
CA GLY A 371 -19.89 0.45 -10.19
C GLY A 371 -20.50 1.83 -10.47
N ARG A 372 -20.91 2.52 -9.41
CA ARG A 372 -21.40 3.89 -9.49
C ARG A 372 -20.26 4.88 -9.37
N ILE A 373 -20.22 5.85 -10.28
CA ILE A 373 -19.22 6.90 -10.33
C ILE A 373 -19.93 8.21 -10.02
N TYR A 374 -19.45 8.96 -9.06
CA TYR A 374 -20.04 10.23 -8.67
C TYR A 374 -18.96 11.29 -8.45
N ALA A 375 -19.01 12.39 -9.22
CA ALA A 375 -18.19 13.56 -9.02
C ALA A 375 -19.04 14.72 -8.48
N TYR A 376 -18.64 15.29 -7.35
CA TYR A 376 -19.24 16.53 -6.84
C TYR A 376 -18.92 17.73 -7.73
N GLY A 377 -17.78 17.72 -8.40
CA GLY A 377 -17.34 18.71 -9.38
C GLY A 377 -17.41 18.18 -10.80
N ASP A 378 -16.36 18.47 -11.55
CA ASP A 378 -16.29 18.22 -12.99
C ASP A 378 -15.59 16.91 -13.34
N CYS A 379 -15.77 16.44 -14.57
CA CYS A 379 -15.08 15.31 -15.17
C CYS A 379 -15.36 13.96 -14.49
N ALA A 380 -16.55 13.42 -14.74
CA ALA A 380 -16.91 12.05 -14.35
C ALA A 380 -16.94 11.12 -15.56
N GLY A 381 -16.23 9.99 -15.49
CA GLY A 381 -16.21 8.99 -16.56
C GLY A 381 -16.29 7.57 -16.04
N GLY A 382 -16.96 6.68 -16.77
CA GLY A 382 -17.06 5.27 -16.40
C GLY A 382 -15.70 4.56 -16.34
N GLY A 383 -14.73 5.02 -17.12
CA GLY A 383 -13.33 4.58 -17.08
C GLY A 383 -12.40 5.64 -16.49
N PHE A 384 -12.42 6.83 -17.10
CA PHE A 384 -11.50 7.90 -16.74
C PHE A 384 -12.25 9.21 -16.50
N GLY A 385 -11.96 9.87 -15.38
CA GLY A 385 -12.41 11.23 -15.14
C GLY A 385 -11.80 12.19 -16.16
N LEU A 386 -10.48 12.15 -16.29
CA LEU A 386 -9.69 12.91 -17.25
C LEU A 386 -8.68 12.00 -17.95
N ASN A 387 -8.55 12.13 -19.26
CA ASN A 387 -7.54 11.43 -20.06
C ASN A 387 -6.68 12.40 -20.84
N ALA A 388 -5.35 12.25 -20.75
CA ALA A 388 -4.35 12.96 -21.53
C ALA A 388 -3.51 12.03 -22.43
N SER A 389 -3.67 10.71 -22.30
CA SER A 389 -2.90 9.71 -23.06
C SER A 389 -3.48 9.50 -24.47
N THR A 390 -2.60 9.45 -25.45
CA THR A 390 -2.94 9.10 -26.85
C THR A 390 -3.11 7.59 -27.06
N GLU A 391 -2.49 6.77 -26.24
CA GLU A 391 -2.53 5.30 -26.39
C GLU A 391 -3.92 4.73 -26.16
N LEU A 392 -4.69 5.36 -25.28
CA LEU A 392 -6.04 4.93 -24.96
C LEU A 392 -7.01 5.00 -26.16
N LEU A 393 -6.76 5.90 -27.11
CA LEU A 393 -7.60 6.10 -28.28
C LEU A 393 -7.40 5.01 -29.36
N GLN A 394 -6.37 4.18 -29.21
CA GLN A 394 -6.01 3.12 -30.17
C GLN A 394 -6.60 1.75 -29.81
N GLN A 395 -7.27 1.62 -28.65
CA GLN A 395 -7.78 0.36 -28.12
C GLN A 395 -9.31 0.29 -28.15
N GLU A 396 -9.85 -0.89 -28.40
CA GLU A 396 -11.28 -1.16 -28.20
C GLU A 396 -11.57 -1.35 -26.71
N LEU A 397 -11.89 -0.27 -26.03
CA LEU A 397 -12.23 -0.28 -24.62
C LEU A 397 -13.76 -0.37 -24.43
N THR A 398 -14.23 -1.43 -23.81
CA THR A 398 -15.63 -1.57 -23.40
C THR A 398 -15.77 -1.38 -21.89
N ILE A 399 -16.45 -0.33 -21.48
CA ILE A 399 -16.77 -0.05 -20.07
C ILE A 399 -18.27 -0.06 -19.88
N LYS A 400 -18.75 -0.77 -18.85
CA LYS A 400 -20.17 -0.81 -18.47
C LYS A 400 -20.31 -0.28 -17.04
N PRO A 401 -20.36 1.04 -16.84
CA PRO A 401 -20.63 1.60 -15.51
C PRO A 401 -22.08 1.32 -15.10
N GLY A 402 -22.31 1.15 -13.78
CA GLY A 402 -23.66 1.09 -13.24
C GLY A 402 -24.38 2.45 -13.38
N SER A 403 -23.69 3.53 -13.04
CA SER A 403 -24.10 4.91 -13.30
C SER A 403 -22.90 5.85 -13.25
N VAL A 404 -22.96 6.93 -14.01
CA VAL A 404 -21.98 8.02 -13.97
C VAL A 404 -22.71 9.32 -13.70
N GLN A 405 -22.33 10.06 -12.69
CA GLN A 405 -22.94 11.33 -12.31
C GLN A 405 -21.85 12.36 -12.00
N GLY A 406 -22.06 13.59 -12.40
CA GLY A 406 -21.16 14.71 -12.17
C GLY A 406 -21.80 16.02 -12.59
N HIS A 407 -21.10 17.13 -12.42
CA HIS A 407 -21.62 18.46 -12.71
C HIS A 407 -21.41 18.87 -14.17
N TYR A 408 -20.15 18.75 -14.66
CA TYR A 408 -19.80 18.98 -16.07
C TYR A 408 -18.92 17.87 -16.61
N TYR A 409 -18.81 17.75 -17.91
CA TYR A 409 -17.96 16.77 -18.60
C TYR A 409 -18.22 15.33 -18.12
N VAL A 410 -19.48 14.90 -18.17
CA VAL A 410 -19.88 13.56 -17.77
C VAL A 410 -19.96 12.65 -19.00
N GLY A 411 -19.18 11.59 -19.01
CA GLY A 411 -19.11 10.63 -20.09
C GLY A 411 -19.23 9.18 -19.65
N GLY A 412 -19.87 8.35 -20.45
CA GLY A 412 -20.00 6.92 -20.15
C GLY A 412 -18.66 6.19 -20.06
N CYS A 413 -17.63 6.63 -20.80
CA CYS A 413 -16.28 6.12 -20.75
C CYS A 413 -15.30 7.13 -20.19
N ILE A 414 -15.25 8.33 -20.73
CA ILE A 414 -14.31 9.40 -20.39
C ILE A 414 -15.08 10.66 -20.09
N GLY A 415 -14.82 11.30 -18.94
CA GLY A 415 -15.39 12.59 -18.58
C GLY A 415 -14.84 13.71 -19.46
N ALA A 416 -13.54 13.91 -19.46
CA ALA A 416 -12.86 14.85 -20.34
C ALA A 416 -11.62 14.23 -20.98
N ASN A 417 -11.34 14.60 -22.22
CA ASN A 417 -10.19 14.15 -22.99
C ASN A 417 -9.39 15.37 -23.48
N ILE A 418 -8.14 15.50 -23.04
CA ILE A 418 -7.26 16.65 -23.33
C ILE A 418 -6.04 16.24 -24.16
N VAL A 419 -6.17 15.22 -24.96
CA VAL A 419 -5.07 14.74 -25.81
C VAL A 419 -4.64 15.85 -26.77
N ASN A 420 -3.39 16.26 -26.67
CA ASN A 420 -2.76 17.09 -27.70
C ASN A 420 -2.49 16.21 -28.92
N LEU A 421 -3.41 16.20 -29.87
CA LEU A 421 -3.14 15.67 -31.20
C LEU A 421 -2.08 16.59 -31.84
N THR A 422 -0.80 16.24 -31.70
CA THR A 422 0.18 16.78 -32.64
C THR A 422 -0.24 16.25 -33.99
N ALA A 423 -0.68 17.19 -34.83
CA ALA A 423 -0.96 16.91 -36.22
C ALA A 423 0.37 16.55 -36.92
N ASP A 424 0.76 15.29 -36.81
CA ASP A 424 1.67 14.70 -37.77
C ASP A 424 0.81 14.06 -38.85
N THR A 425 0.87 14.74 -39.95
CA THR A 425 0.29 14.53 -41.27
C THR A 425 0.25 13.10 -41.77
#